data_3596fe6c07905d02416bc15d0fd89047
#
_entry.id   3596fe6c07905d02416bc15d0fd89047
#
_cell.length_a   1.000
_cell.length_b   1.000
_cell.length_c   1.000
_cell.angle_alpha   90.00
_cell.angle_beta   90.00
_cell.angle_gamma   90.00
#
_symmetry.space_group_name_H-M   'P 1'
#
loop_
_entity.id
_entity.type
_entity.pdbx_description
1 polymer ?
#
loop_
_entity_poly.entity_id
_entity_poly.type
_entity_poly.pdbx_seq_one_letter_code
_entity_poly.pdbx_strand_id
1 'polypeptide(L)'
;TNGALRDNAAHKDKVIFRMDEVEMLLPVSIGDYTDFYASKEHATNVGSLFRDPKNALLPNWLHIPIGYHGRSSSIIPSGTPVRRPYGQTRPPEGTNTPGFGPSKLLDFELEMAFITTASNNLGERIPIEEAEEYIFGLVQFNDWSARDIQAWEYVPLGPFLGKSFASTISPWIVTLDALEPFRVENPKQDFKPLPYLQNEGKGSFDINLQVGIQPEGEKETIVANSNFKYMYWTMAQQLAHHTVNGCPVNAGDMMGSGTISGPTKDSYGSMLELTWRGQNPIKMNDGSERKFINDNDTVIMRAHCQNETIRIGFGECTGKILPAK
;
A
#
# COMPACT_ATOMS: atom_id res chain seq x y z
N THR A 1 16.10 14.35 26.73
CA THR A 1 14.70 13.92 26.70
C THR A 1 14.22 13.63 28.11
N ASN A 2 13.17 14.32 28.52
CA ASN A 2 12.57 14.15 29.84
C ASN A 2 11.84 12.80 29.87
N GLY A 3 12.36 11.80 30.60
CA GLY A 3 11.76 10.49 30.79
C GLY A 3 10.48 10.46 31.64
N ALA A 4 9.76 11.58 31.73
CA ALA A 4 8.65 11.78 32.66
C ALA A 4 7.50 10.76 32.57
N LEU A 5 7.23 10.19 31.39
CA LEU A 5 6.26 9.10 31.22
C LEU A 5 6.95 7.74 31.28
N ARG A 6 8.08 7.57 30.60
CA ARG A 6 8.84 6.30 30.54
C ARG A 6 9.26 5.83 31.92
N ASP A 7 9.77 6.75 32.76
CA ASP A 7 10.42 6.46 34.03
C ASP A 7 9.48 6.72 35.25
N ASN A 8 8.23 7.08 35.02
CA ASN A 8 7.25 7.36 36.07
C ASN A 8 6.28 6.20 36.28
N ALA A 9 6.63 5.29 37.21
CA ALA A 9 5.83 4.11 37.53
C ALA A 9 4.38 4.45 37.95
N ALA A 10 4.16 5.57 38.64
CA ALA A 10 2.82 5.97 39.09
C ALA A 10 1.86 6.37 37.94
N HIS A 11 2.40 6.75 36.80
CA HIS A 11 1.61 7.06 35.60
C HIS A 11 1.56 5.92 34.60
N LYS A 12 2.57 5.05 34.59
CA LYS A 12 2.70 3.96 33.64
C LYS A 12 1.45 3.08 33.62
N ASP A 13 0.97 2.64 34.76
CA ASP A 13 -0.20 1.77 34.89
C ASP A 13 -1.54 2.45 34.51
N LYS A 14 -1.52 3.79 34.35
CA LYS A 14 -2.71 4.57 33.96
C LYS A 14 -2.76 4.91 32.47
N VAL A 15 -1.64 4.77 31.76
CA VAL A 15 -1.51 5.22 30.35
C VAL A 15 -1.02 4.13 29.41
N ILE A 16 -0.58 2.99 29.93
CA ILE A 16 -0.17 1.82 29.14
C ILE A 16 -1.23 0.74 29.31
N PHE A 17 -1.86 0.39 28.19
CA PHE A 17 -2.87 -0.66 28.10
C PHE A 17 -2.32 -1.81 27.27
N ARG A 18 -2.83 -3.02 27.50
CA ARG A 18 -2.58 -4.15 26.62
C ARG A 18 -3.40 -3.97 25.34
N MET A 19 -2.89 -4.49 24.21
CA MET A 19 -3.57 -4.40 22.92
C MET A 19 -4.94 -5.12 22.89
N ASP A 20 -5.09 -6.16 23.72
CA ASP A 20 -6.34 -6.93 23.86
C ASP A 20 -7.38 -6.24 24.77
N GLU A 21 -7.03 -5.14 25.42
CA GLU A 21 -7.90 -4.33 26.30
C GLU A 21 -8.39 -3.05 25.63
N VAL A 22 -7.96 -2.77 24.39
CA VAL A 22 -8.28 -1.52 23.69
C VAL A 22 -8.81 -1.78 22.29
N GLU A 23 -9.63 -0.87 21.79
CA GLU A 23 -10.04 -0.81 20.39
C GLU A 23 -9.22 0.25 19.67
N MET A 24 -8.51 -0.14 18.62
CA MET A 24 -7.72 0.78 17.82
C MET A 24 -8.59 1.47 16.78
N LEU A 25 -8.41 2.77 16.63
CA LEU A 25 -9.11 3.59 15.65
C LEU A 25 -8.16 4.04 14.54
N LEU A 26 -8.70 4.68 13.50
CA LEU A 26 -7.87 5.38 12.53
C LEU A 26 -7.01 6.43 13.25
N PRO A 27 -5.71 6.50 12.96
CA PRO A 27 -4.79 7.37 13.70
C PRO A 27 -4.99 8.86 13.38
N VAL A 28 -5.61 9.16 12.24
CA VAL A 28 -5.96 10.51 11.79
C VAL A 28 -7.29 10.51 11.04
N SER A 29 -7.91 11.67 10.91
CA SER A 29 -9.05 11.86 10.00
C SER A 29 -8.52 12.10 8.59
N ILE A 30 -8.66 11.11 7.72
CA ILE A 30 -8.16 11.18 6.34
C ILE A 30 -9.17 11.94 5.49
N GLY A 31 -8.76 13.13 5.01
CA GLY A 31 -9.57 13.98 4.14
C GLY A 31 -9.57 13.49 2.69
N ASP A 32 -8.38 13.44 2.10
CA ASP A 32 -8.14 12.98 0.74
C ASP A 32 -7.17 11.79 0.75
N TYR A 33 -7.30 10.94 -0.28
CA TYR A 33 -6.44 9.79 -0.50
C TYR A 33 -6.02 9.75 -1.97
N THR A 34 -4.71 9.67 -2.18
CA THR A 34 -4.11 9.44 -3.49
C THR A 34 -3.29 8.15 -3.42
N ASP A 35 -3.45 7.28 -4.41
CA ASP A 35 -2.63 6.09 -4.55
C ASP A 35 -1.70 6.22 -5.74
N PHE A 36 -0.41 5.93 -5.51
CA PHE A 36 0.62 5.94 -6.53
C PHE A 36 0.85 4.54 -7.11
N TYR A 37 1.72 4.46 -8.09
CA TYR A 37 2.11 3.24 -8.79
C TYR A 37 3.63 3.20 -8.91
N ALA A 38 4.32 3.29 -7.76
CA ALA A 38 5.72 3.71 -7.71
C ALA A 38 6.76 2.57 -7.69
N SER A 39 6.33 1.28 -7.72
CA SER A 39 7.25 0.13 -7.85
C SER A 39 7.45 -0.27 -9.30
N LYS A 40 8.72 -0.25 -9.76
CA LYS A 40 9.07 -0.63 -11.14
C LYS A 40 8.80 -2.11 -11.40
N GLU A 41 9.10 -2.97 -10.44
CA GLU A 41 8.86 -4.40 -10.53
C GLU A 41 7.37 -4.70 -10.68
N HIS A 42 6.53 -4.12 -9.80
CA HIS A 42 5.09 -4.27 -9.88
C HIS A 42 4.55 -3.78 -11.24
N ALA A 43 4.92 -2.56 -11.64
CA ALA A 43 4.47 -1.97 -12.90
C ALA A 43 4.90 -2.80 -14.12
N THR A 44 6.10 -3.39 -14.09
CA THR A 44 6.60 -4.28 -15.14
C THR A 44 5.87 -5.60 -15.16
N ASN A 45 5.67 -6.23 -14.00
CA ASN A 45 4.97 -7.51 -13.87
C ASN A 45 3.52 -7.39 -14.36
N VAL A 46 2.78 -6.42 -13.83
CA VAL A 46 1.38 -6.17 -14.24
C VAL A 46 1.31 -5.78 -15.71
N GLY A 47 2.23 -4.92 -16.17
CA GLY A 47 2.32 -4.57 -17.58
C GLY A 47 2.52 -5.79 -18.49
N SER A 48 3.39 -6.71 -18.10
CA SER A 48 3.67 -7.94 -18.84
C SER A 48 2.49 -8.91 -18.86
N LEU A 49 1.61 -8.87 -17.85
CA LEU A 49 0.39 -9.70 -17.79
C LEU A 49 -0.72 -9.21 -18.74
N PHE A 50 -0.68 -7.93 -19.14
CA PHE A 50 -1.78 -7.30 -19.90
C PHE A 50 -1.34 -6.70 -21.24
N ARG A 51 -0.02 -6.59 -21.50
CA ARG A 51 0.58 -6.00 -22.69
C ARG A 51 1.74 -6.87 -23.20
N ASP A 52 2.32 -6.50 -24.34
CA ASP A 52 3.58 -7.07 -24.79
C ASP A 52 4.67 -6.82 -23.72
N PRO A 53 5.38 -7.87 -23.23
CA PRO A 53 6.45 -7.72 -22.24
C PRO A 53 7.53 -6.71 -22.62
N LYS A 54 7.78 -6.50 -23.91
CA LYS A 54 8.74 -5.47 -24.40
C LYS A 54 8.25 -4.05 -24.16
N ASN A 55 6.95 -3.85 -23.96
CA ASN A 55 6.28 -2.59 -23.71
C ASN A 55 5.49 -2.64 -22.40
N ALA A 56 6.00 -3.36 -21.39
CA ALA A 56 5.34 -3.54 -20.11
C ALA A 56 5.09 -2.20 -19.40
N LEU A 57 6.10 -1.32 -19.39
CA LEU A 57 5.97 0.05 -18.85
C LEU A 57 5.50 1.01 -19.93
N LEU A 58 4.51 1.84 -19.59
CA LEU A 58 4.12 2.97 -20.44
C LEU A 58 5.25 4.03 -20.43
N PRO A 59 5.43 4.79 -21.53
CA PRO A 59 6.54 5.73 -21.65
C PRO A 59 6.64 6.77 -20.52
N ASN A 60 5.49 7.24 -20.01
CA ASN A 60 5.41 8.23 -18.94
C ASN A 60 5.80 7.69 -17.57
N TRP A 61 5.71 6.37 -17.35
CA TRP A 61 5.95 5.75 -16.04
C TRP A 61 7.38 6.01 -15.51
N LEU A 62 8.39 6.01 -16.42
CA LEU A 62 9.79 6.28 -16.07
C LEU A 62 10.11 7.78 -15.90
N HIS A 63 9.14 8.66 -16.11
CA HIS A 63 9.36 10.11 -16.08
C HIS A 63 8.57 10.83 -15.00
N ILE A 64 7.47 10.24 -14.53
CA ILE A 64 6.60 10.81 -13.50
C ILE A 64 6.10 9.73 -12.53
N PRO A 65 5.92 10.04 -11.24
CA PRO A 65 5.11 9.21 -10.34
C PRO A 65 3.65 9.22 -10.80
N ILE A 66 3.17 8.07 -11.29
CA ILE A 66 1.78 7.93 -11.71
C ILE A 66 0.93 7.62 -10.48
N GLY A 67 -0.23 8.25 -10.35
CA GLY A 67 -1.17 8.03 -9.28
C GLY A 67 -2.62 8.25 -9.72
N TYR A 68 -3.56 7.87 -8.88
CA TYR A 68 -4.98 8.14 -9.03
C TYR A 68 -5.59 8.60 -7.71
N HIS A 69 -6.71 9.32 -7.77
CA HIS A 69 -7.44 9.71 -6.56
C HIS A 69 -8.26 8.54 -6.04
N GLY A 70 -7.88 8.06 -4.85
CA GLY A 70 -8.57 6.98 -4.15
C GLY A 70 -9.80 7.46 -3.37
N ARG A 71 -10.46 6.53 -2.70
CA ARG A 71 -11.65 6.82 -1.92
C ARG A 71 -11.33 6.84 -0.43
N SER A 72 -11.25 8.02 0.19
CA SER A 72 -10.93 8.17 1.62
C SER A 72 -11.99 7.58 2.55
N SER A 73 -13.29 7.62 2.15
CA SER A 73 -14.38 7.12 2.99
C SER A 73 -14.42 5.60 3.20
N SER A 74 -13.64 4.83 2.47
CA SER A 74 -13.50 3.38 2.62
C SER A 74 -12.17 2.94 3.23
N ILE A 75 -11.39 3.88 3.76
CA ILE A 75 -10.20 3.58 4.55
C ILE A 75 -10.65 3.17 5.95
N ILE A 76 -10.23 1.99 6.38
CA ILE A 76 -10.62 1.34 7.63
C ILE A 76 -9.40 0.94 8.46
N PRO A 77 -9.50 0.89 9.79
CA PRO A 77 -8.41 0.42 10.64
C PRO A 77 -8.23 -1.10 10.53
N SER A 78 -7.00 -1.54 10.75
CA SER A 78 -6.62 -2.95 10.87
C SER A 78 -7.57 -3.71 11.81
N GLY A 79 -7.90 -4.95 11.44
CA GLY A 79 -8.82 -5.80 12.17
C GLY A 79 -10.29 -5.67 11.74
N THR A 80 -10.64 -4.62 10.98
CA THR A 80 -11.99 -4.47 10.41
C THR A 80 -12.19 -5.49 9.28
N PRO A 81 -13.25 -6.33 9.34
CA PRO A 81 -13.52 -7.27 8.26
C PRO A 81 -13.91 -6.57 6.96
N VAL A 82 -13.46 -7.10 5.84
CA VAL A 82 -13.74 -6.59 4.50
C VAL A 82 -14.73 -7.49 3.79
N ARG A 83 -15.83 -6.92 3.32
CA ARG A 83 -16.83 -7.66 2.56
C ARG A 83 -16.45 -7.75 1.09
N ARG A 84 -16.51 -8.97 0.52
CA ARG A 84 -16.28 -9.18 -0.91
C ARG A 84 -17.24 -8.30 -1.72
N PRO A 85 -16.72 -7.43 -2.64
CA PRO A 85 -17.55 -6.49 -3.38
C PRO A 85 -18.31 -7.16 -4.51
N TYR A 86 -19.45 -6.58 -4.86
CA TYR A 86 -20.17 -6.82 -6.12
C TYR A 86 -19.73 -5.83 -7.18
N GLY A 87 -19.77 -6.25 -8.43
CA GLY A 87 -19.54 -5.37 -9.56
C GLY A 87 -19.82 -6.03 -10.91
N GLN A 88 -19.71 -5.22 -11.94
CA GLN A 88 -19.73 -5.72 -13.31
C GLN A 88 -18.36 -6.28 -13.67
N THR A 89 -18.36 -7.33 -14.46
CA THR A 89 -17.18 -7.95 -15.02
C THR A 89 -17.28 -8.02 -16.54
N ARG A 90 -16.16 -8.27 -17.21
CA ARG A 90 -16.16 -8.43 -18.67
C ARG A 90 -17.20 -9.45 -19.13
N PRO A 91 -17.86 -9.23 -20.27
CA PRO A 91 -18.72 -10.23 -20.87
C PRO A 91 -18.01 -11.58 -20.98
N PRO A 92 -18.68 -12.69 -20.65
CA PRO A 92 -18.16 -14.02 -20.97
C PRO A 92 -17.89 -14.15 -22.47
N GLU A 93 -16.93 -15.00 -22.83
CA GLU A 93 -16.56 -15.24 -24.22
C GLU A 93 -17.79 -15.65 -25.05
N GLY A 94 -17.92 -15.03 -26.23
CA GLY A 94 -19.04 -15.24 -27.13
C GLY A 94 -20.33 -14.49 -26.76
N THR A 95 -20.29 -13.61 -25.75
CA THR A 95 -21.44 -12.77 -25.36
C THR A 95 -21.08 -11.27 -25.38
N ASN A 96 -22.12 -10.41 -25.42
CA ASN A 96 -21.97 -8.94 -25.33
C ASN A 96 -22.52 -8.38 -24.01
N THR A 97 -23.05 -9.26 -23.14
CA THR A 97 -23.66 -8.83 -21.87
C THR A 97 -22.64 -8.99 -20.74
N PRO A 98 -22.30 -7.89 -20.02
CA PRO A 98 -21.41 -7.97 -18.86
C PRO A 98 -21.96 -8.92 -17.80
N GLY A 99 -21.06 -9.60 -17.09
CA GLY A 99 -21.40 -10.31 -15.87
C GLY A 99 -21.68 -9.32 -14.72
N PHE A 100 -22.49 -9.74 -13.76
CA PHE A 100 -22.68 -9.00 -12.50
C PHE A 100 -22.72 -9.99 -11.33
N GLY A 101 -21.97 -9.71 -10.29
CA GLY A 101 -21.90 -10.60 -9.11
C GLY A 101 -20.76 -10.26 -8.17
N PRO A 102 -20.51 -11.13 -7.17
CA PRO A 102 -19.33 -11.01 -6.30
C PRO A 102 -18.04 -11.15 -7.09
N SER A 103 -17.03 -10.34 -6.75
CA SER A 103 -15.69 -10.49 -7.32
C SER A 103 -15.15 -11.90 -7.08
N LYS A 104 -14.61 -12.52 -8.13
CA LYS A 104 -13.97 -13.83 -8.10
C LYS A 104 -12.44 -13.74 -7.97
N LEU A 105 -11.87 -12.56 -8.19
CA LEU A 105 -10.42 -12.33 -8.21
C LEU A 105 -10.06 -11.25 -7.17
N LEU A 106 -10.42 -11.51 -5.90
CA LEU A 106 -10.09 -10.60 -4.81
C LEU A 106 -8.62 -10.74 -4.43
N ASP A 107 -7.93 -9.62 -4.34
CA ASP A 107 -6.48 -9.52 -4.14
C ASP A 107 -6.16 -8.53 -3.03
N PHE A 108 -4.97 -8.67 -2.44
CA PHE A 108 -4.33 -7.65 -1.63
C PHE A 108 -3.28 -6.88 -2.44
N GLU A 109 -2.97 -5.67 -2.02
CA GLU A 109 -1.76 -4.96 -2.44
C GLU A 109 -0.96 -4.55 -1.21
N LEU A 110 0.27 -5.09 -1.12
CA LEU A 110 1.22 -4.76 -0.06
C LEU A 110 1.80 -3.38 -0.30
N GLU A 111 1.46 -2.45 0.57
CA GLU A 111 1.85 -1.05 0.44
C GLU A 111 2.29 -0.45 1.77
N MET A 112 2.92 0.70 1.66
CA MET A 112 3.03 1.70 2.71
C MET A 112 2.31 2.97 2.26
N ALA A 113 1.80 3.74 3.20
CA ALA A 113 1.29 5.06 2.91
C ALA A 113 1.94 6.09 3.82
N PHE A 114 2.18 7.29 3.31
CA PHE A 114 2.58 8.40 4.16
C PHE A 114 1.39 9.31 4.47
N ILE A 115 1.42 9.91 5.66
CA ILE A 115 0.44 10.86 6.14
C ILE A 115 1.06 12.24 6.11
N THR A 116 0.35 13.21 5.57
CA THR A 116 0.81 14.60 5.50
C THR A 116 0.68 15.33 6.84
N THR A 117 1.63 16.22 7.15
CA THR A 117 1.65 16.97 8.41
C THR A 117 1.20 18.42 8.27
N ALA A 118 1.28 18.99 7.07
CA ALA A 118 0.99 20.40 6.82
C ALA A 118 0.17 20.57 5.52
N SER A 119 -0.33 21.78 5.31
CA SER A 119 -1.08 22.16 4.12
C SER A 119 -0.33 23.20 3.31
N ASN A 120 -0.48 23.14 1.98
CA ASN A 120 -0.12 24.24 1.07
C ASN A 120 -1.39 24.93 0.56
N ASN A 121 -1.24 26.17 0.06
CA ASN A 121 -2.37 26.89 -0.51
C ASN A 121 -2.68 26.42 -1.94
N LEU A 122 -3.92 26.57 -2.35
CA LEU A 122 -4.33 26.33 -3.76
C LEU A 122 -3.51 27.24 -4.69
N GLY A 123 -2.91 26.64 -5.72
CA GLY A 123 -2.05 27.31 -6.68
C GLY A 123 -0.55 27.34 -6.26
N GLU A 124 -0.21 26.89 -5.06
CA GLU A 124 1.17 26.81 -4.59
C GLU A 124 1.66 25.35 -4.66
N ARG A 125 2.87 25.16 -5.18
CA ARG A 125 3.53 23.86 -5.23
C ARG A 125 4.41 23.64 -4.00
N ILE A 126 4.62 22.41 -3.61
CA ILE A 126 5.64 22.00 -2.64
C ILE A 126 6.91 21.65 -3.41
N PRO A 127 8.02 22.39 -3.22
CA PRO A 127 9.30 22.06 -3.83
C PRO A 127 9.82 20.71 -3.33
N ILE A 128 10.59 20.01 -4.17
CA ILE A 128 11.11 18.67 -3.83
C ILE A 128 12.02 18.71 -2.60
N GLU A 129 12.79 19.77 -2.42
CA GLU A 129 13.68 20.01 -1.28
C GLU A 129 12.93 20.20 0.06
N GLU A 130 11.66 20.61 0.02
CA GLU A 130 10.82 20.83 1.18
C GLU A 130 9.82 19.67 1.40
N ALA A 131 9.70 18.75 0.45
CA ALA A 131 8.63 17.75 0.45
C ALA A 131 8.59 16.87 1.72
N GLU A 132 9.74 16.51 2.28
CA GLU A 132 9.78 15.71 3.50
C GLU A 132 9.24 16.45 4.75
N GLU A 133 9.30 17.80 4.78
CA GLU A 133 8.72 18.59 5.87
C GLU A 133 7.19 18.49 5.93
N TYR A 134 6.57 18.11 4.82
CA TYR A 134 5.12 17.86 4.72
C TYR A 134 4.72 16.41 5.02
N ILE A 135 5.66 15.52 5.33
CA ILE A 135 5.41 14.12 5.64
C ILE A 135 5.56 13.87 7.14
N PHE A 136 4.47 13.50 7.82
CA PHE A 136 4.50 13.17 9.25
C PHE A 136 5.16 11.83 9.54
N GLY A 137 4.79 10.81 8.77
CA GLY A 137 5.27 9.44 8.96
C GLY A 137 4.55 8.47 8.06
N LEU A 138 4.85 7.18 8.24
CA LEU A 138 4.32 6.09 7.44
C LEU A 138 3.42 5.16 8.24
N VAL A 139 2.43 4.62 7.56
CA VAL A 139 1.58 3.51 8.02
C VAL A 139 1.70 2.34 7.06
N GLN A 140 1.50 1.12 7.57
CA GLN A 140 1.32 -0.04 6.69
C GLN A 140 -0.07 -0.01 6.08
N PHE A 141 -0.18 -0.38 4.81
CA PHE A 141 -1.37 -0.19 4.02
C PHE A 141 -1.64 -1.41 3.13
N ASN A 142 -2.91 -1.77 3.01
CA ASN A 142 -3.42 -2.77 2.07
C ASN A 142 -4.50 -2.14 1.20
N ASP A 143 -4.22 -1.94 -0.09
CA ASP A 143 -5.19 -1.48 -1.07
C ASP A 143 -5.90 -2.69 -1.71
N TRP A 144 -7.02 -3.12 -1.10
CA TRP A 144 -7.79 -4.25 -1.59
C TRP A 144 -8.24 -4.08 -3.04
N SER A 145 -8.09 -5.14 -3.84
CA SER A 145 -8.32 -5.07 -5.28
C SER A 145 -9.24 -6.18 -5.76
N ALA A 146 -10.37 -5.81 -6.35
CA ALA A 146 -11.25 -6.75 -7.07
C ALA A 146 -10.84 -6.76 -8.55
N ARG A 147 -9.89 -7.64 -8.91
CA ARG A 147 -9.19 -7.61 -10.20
C ARG A 147 -10.10 -7.81 -11.41
N ASP A 148 -11.14 -8.61 -11.29
CA ASP A 148 -12.11 -8.85 -12.36
C ASP A 148 -13.01 -7.64 -12.62
N ILE A 149 -13.43 -6.93 -11.57
CA ILE A 149 -14.16 -5.67 -11.66
C ILE A 149 -13.23 -4.59 -12.22
N GLN A 150 -12.02 -4.45 -11.64
CA GLN A 150 -11.01 -3.48 -12.08
C GLN A 150 -10.69 -3.64 -13.58
N ALA A 151 -10.51 -4.88 -14.04
CA ALA A 151 -10.16 -5.14 -15.44
C ALA A 151 -11.24 -4.71 -16.44
N TRP A 152 -12.50 -4.62 -16.01
CA TRP A 152 -13.62 -4.18 -16.85
C TRP A 152 -13.74 -2.67 -16.90
N GLU A 153 -13.53 -1.99 -15.77
CA GLU A 153 -13.87 -0.56 -15.62
C GLU A 153 -12.70 0.42 -15.75
N TYR A 154 -11.44 -0.03 -15.61
CA TYR A 154 -10.31 0.90 -15.42
C TYR A 154 -10.00 1.79 -16.65
N VAL A 155 -10.47 1.41 -17.83
CA VAL A 155 -10.36 2.23 -19.05
C VAL A 155 -11.69 2.92 -19.29
N PRO A 156 -11.73 4.25 -19.48
CA PRO A 156 -10.62 5.16 -19.80
C PRO A 156 -10.06 5.98 -18.63
N LEU A 157 -10.67 5.97 -17.42
CA LEU A 157 -10.35 6.93 -16.36
C LEU A 157 -9.52 6.38 -15.20
N GLY A 158 -9.16 5.09 -15.22
CA GLY A 158 -8.43 4.44 -14.13
C GLY A 158 -9.33 3.60 -13.22
N PRO A 159 -8.78 3.02 -12.12
CA PRO A 159 -9.53 2.14 -11.22
C PRO A 159 -10.63 2.91 -10.46
N PHE A 160 -11.75 2.22 -10.17
CA PHE A 160 -12.90 2.80 -9.49
C PHE A 160 -13.50 1.81 -8.48
N LEU A 161 -14.57 1.07 -8.84
CA LEU A 161 -15.26 0.15 -7.92
C LEU A 161 -14.41 -1.08 -7.55
N GLY A 162 -13.48 -1.46 -8.41
CA GLY A 162 -12.49 -2.51 -8.11
C GLY A 162 -11.52 -2.16 -6.99
N LYS A 163 -11.50 -0.89 -6.54
CA LYS A 163 -10.63 -0.37 -5.47
C LYS A 163 -11.42 0.28 -4.33
N SER A 164 -12.46 1.05 -4.63
CA SER A 164 -13.14 1.92 -3.66
C SER A 164 -13.97 1.20 -2.59
N PHE A 165 -13.99 -0.14 -2.56
CA PHE A 165 -14.77 -0.91 -1.61
C PHE A 165 -14.10 -1.05 -0.23
N ALA A 166 -12.78 -1.04 -0.15
CA ALA A 166 -12.02 -1.05 1.11
C ALA A 166 -10.54 -0.73 0.88
N SER A 167 -9.93 -0.04 1.84
CA SER A 167 -8.50 0.10 2.01
C SER A 167 -8.19 0.00 3.51
N THR A 168 -7.25 -0.86 3.92
CA THR A 168 -6.96 -1.10 5.34
C THR A 168 -5.60 -0.51 5.71
N ILE A 169 -5.53 0.23 6.83
CA ILE A 169 -4.26 0.75 7.36
C ILE A 169 -3.99 0.24 8.77
N SER A 170 -2.70 0.10 9.10
CA SER A 170 -2.28 -0.05 10.50
C SER A 170 -2.63 1.22 11.28
N PRO A 171 -3.07 1.11 12.55
CA PRO A 171 -3.37 2.28 13.37
C PRO A 171 -2.12 2.99 13.92
N TRP A 172 -0.93 2.52 13.57
CA TRP A 172 0.34 3.06 14.04
C TRP A 172 1.04 3.86 12.95
N ILE A 173 1.17 5.18 13.16
CA ILE A 173 2.02 6.02 12.31
C ILE A 173 3.44 6.01 12.92
N VAL A 174 4.41 5.55 12.16
CA VAL A 174 5.83 5.65 12.51
C VAL A 174 6.37 6.94 11.88
N THR A 175 6.81 7.88 12.71
CA THR A 175 7.28 9.19 12.26
C THR A 175 8.58 9.11 11.47
N LEU A 176 8.86 10.09 10.60
CA LEU A 176 10.13 10.15 9.87
C LEU A 176 11.33 10.21 10.82
N ASP A 177 11.21 10.93 11.95
CA ASP A 177 12.28 10.97 12.97
C ASP A 177 12.62 9.57 13.51
N ALA A 178 11.61 8.73 13.74
CA ALA A 178 11.82 7.36 14.17
C ALA A 178 12.47 6.48 13.09
N LEU A 179 12.23 6.80 11.82
CA LEU A 179 12.77 6.08 10.67
C LEU A 179 14.19 6.53 10.27
N GLU A 180 14.66 7.66 10.77
CA GLU A 180 15.96 8.24 10.42
C GLU A 180 17.14 7.25 10.48
N PRO A 181 17.25 6.37 11.49
CA PRO A 181 18.33 5.37 11.55
C PRO A 181 18.30 4.30 10.44
N PHE A 182 17.23 4.24 9.66
CA PHE A 182 16.99 3.24 8.61
C PHE A 182 16.96 3.82 7.21
N ARG A 183 17.41 5.09 7.05
CA ARG A 183 17.53 5.72 5.74
C ARG A 183 18.55 4.99 4.87
N VAL A 184 18.16 4.80 3.61
CA VAL A 184 19.02 4.23 2.55
C VAL A 184 19.05 5.14 1.35
N GLU A 185 20.06 4.92 0.50
CA GLU A 185 20.21 5.63 -0.77
C GLU A 185 18.94 5.52 -1.63
N ASN A 186 18.65 6.58 -2.37
CA ASN A 186 17.58 6.61 -3.33
C ASN A 186 17.77 5.53 -4.40
N PRO A 187 16.69 4.96 -4.94
CA PRO A 187 16.78 3.99 -6.01
C PRO A 187 17.44 4.62 -7.26
N LYS A 188 18.22 3.83 -7.96
CA LYS A 188 18.80 4.26 -9.23
C LYS A 188 17.68 4.34 -10.28
N GLN A 189 17.44 5.53 -10.80
CA GLN A 189 16.46 5.77 -11.85
C GLN A 189 17.08 5.63 -13.24
N ASP A 190 16.30 5.11 -14.22
CA ASP A 190 16.77 4.84 -15.58
C ASP A 190 17.07 6.15 -16.35
N PHE A 191 16.34 7.21 -16.04
CA PHE A 191 16.52 8.53 -16.61
C PHE A 191 16.67 9.56 -15.50
N LYS A 192 17.43 10.61 -15.76
CA LYS A 192 17.49 11.76 -14.85
C LYS A 192 16.14 12.47 -14.90
N PRO A 193 15.42 12.57 -13.76
CA PRO A 193 14.14 13.28 -13.72
C PRO A 193 14.28 14.76 -14.07
N LEU A 194 13.18 15.40 -14.44
CA LEU A 194 13.12 16.84 -14.59
C LEU A 194 13.46 17.55 -13.25
N PRO A 195 13.95 18.80 -13.28
CA PRO A 195 14.45 19.47 -12.08
C PRO A 195 13.54 19.42 -10.86
N TYR A 196 12.23 19.53 -11.04
CA TYR A 196 11.26 19.50 -9.94
C TYR A 196 11.09 18.13 -9.24
N LEU A 197 11.67 17.06 -9.82
CA LEU A 197 11.68 15.69 -9.27
C LEU A 197 13.09 15.20 -8.96
N GLN A 198 14.14 16.01 -9.12
CA GLN A 198 15.49 15.59 -8.77
C GLN A 198 15.63 15.55 -7.26
N ASN A 199 15.80 14.35 -6.72
CA ASN A 199 15.99 14.08 -5.30
C ASN A 199 17.23 13.19 -5.15
N GLU A 200 18.33 13.76 -4.67
CA GLU A 200 19.60 13.06 -4.49
C GLU A 200 19.79 12.67 -3.00
N GLY A 201 20.57 11.62 -2.75
CA GLY A 201 20.93 11.19 -1.42
C GLY A 201 20.00 10.10 -0.85
N LYS A 202 19.68 10.18 0.43
CA LYS A 202 18.98 9.14 1.20
C LYS A 202 17.53 9.52 1.45
N GLY A 203 16.65 9.36 0.49
CA GLY A 203 15.21 9.62 0.62
C GLY A 203 14.33 8.34 0.67
N SER A 204 14.93 7.16 0.81
CA SER A 204 14.24 5.89 0.99
C SER A 204 14.56 5.26 2.35
N PHE A 205 13.86 4.17 2.71
CA PHE A 205 14.00 3.50 4.01
C PHE A 205 14.10 1.99 3.86
N ASP A 206 14.92 1.34 4.70
CA ASP A 206 15.00 -0.12 4.81
C ASP A 206 13.89 -0.61 5.74
N ILE A 207 12.70 -0.82 5.19
CA ILE A 207 11.53 -1.36 5.89
C ILE A 207 11.24 -2.74 5.35
N ASN A 208 11.42 -3.78 6.19
CA ASN A 208 11.07 -5.14 5.86
C ASN A 208 9.55 -5.31 5.89
N LEU A 209 9.00 -5.90 4.84
CA LEU A 209 7.57 -6.09 4.65
C LEU A 209 7.27 -7.57 4.47
N GLN A 210 6.20 -8.04 5.11
CA GLN A 210 5.78 -9.44 5.03
C GLN A 210 4.26 -9.54 4.89
N VAL A 211 3.80 -10.48 4.08
CA VAL A 211 2.39 -10.82 3.94
C VAL A 211 2.16 -12.28 4.26
N GLY A 212 1.19 -12.54 5.12
CA GLY A 212 0.65 -13.86 5.40
C GLY A 212 -0.82 -13.96 5.02
N ILE A 213 -1.25 -15.16 4.66
CA ILE A 213 -2.66 -15.51 4.48
C ILE A 213 -3.00 -16.62 5.47
N GLN A 214 -4.05 -16.41 6.25
CA GLN A 214 -4.55 -17.38 7.22
C GLN A 214 -5.96 -17.82 6.82
N PRO A 215 -6.15 -19.05 6.33
CA PRO A 215 -7.48 -19.63 6.16
C PRO A 215 -8.19 -19.78 7.52
N GLU A 216 -9.53 -19.74 7.52
CA GLU A 216 -10.30 -19.83 8.76
C GLU A 216 -10.01 -21.13 9.54
N GLY A 217 -9.63 -20.99 10.81
CA GLY A 217 -9.29 -22.12 11.69
C GLY A 217 -7.93 -22.77 11.43
N GLU A 218 -7.17 -22.30 10.47
CA GLU A 218 -5.89 -22.86 10.05
C GLU A 218 -4.70 -21.96 10.43
N LYS A 219 -3.49 -22.48 10.22
CA LYS A 219 -2.25 -21.71 10.43
C LYS A 219 -1.97 -20.77 9.27
N GLU A 220 -1.41 -19.63 9.60
CA GLU A 220 -0.91 -18.66 8.63
C GLU A 220 0.16 -19.25 7.71
N THR A 221 0.10 -18.89 6.44
CA THR A 221 1.15 -19.15 5.45
C THR A 221 1.74 -17.82 5.01
N ILE A 222 3.05 -17.64 5.17
CA ILE A 222 3.74 -16.47 4.62
C ILE A 222 3.85 -16.63 3.11
N VAL A 223 3.33 -15.66 2.38
CA VAL A 223 3.25 -15.68 0.91
C VAL A 223 4.17 -14.69 0.23
N ALA A 224 4.58 -13.61 0.93
CA ALA A 224 5.52 -12.63 0.40
C ALA A 224 6.41 -12.02 1.49
N ASN A 225 7.66 -11.71 1.10
CA ASN A 225 8.61 -10.92 1.87
C ASN A 225 9.24 -9.88 0.94
N SER A 226 8.92 -8.61 1.14
CA SER A 226 9.38 -7.49 0.33
C SER A 226 10.12 -6.45 1.17
N ASN A 227 10.46 -5.33 0.58
CA ASN A 227 11.10 -4.23 1.29
C ASN A 227 10.76 -2.90 0.63
N PHE A 228 10.50 -1.86 1.43
CA PHE A 228 10.13 -0.52 0.95
C PHE A 228 11.23 0.12 0.08
N LYS A 229 12.50 -0.21 0.30
CA LYS A 229 13.63 0.29 -0.51
C LYS A 229 13.57 -0.09 -2.00
N TYR A 230 12.68 -1.02 -2.39
CA TYR A 230 12.47 -1.39 -3.79
C TYR A 230 11.62 -0.37 -4.58
N MET A 231 11.09 0.66 -3.90
CA MET A 231 10.33 1.71 -4.58
C MET A 231 11.21 2.49 -5.54
N TYR A 232 10.72 2.74 -6.77
CA TYR A 232 11.42 3.51 -7.80
C TYR A 232 11.24 5.02 -7.61
N TRP A 233 10.05 5.45 -7.23
CA TRP A 233 9.73 6.85 -6.92
C TRP A 233 9.69 7.04 -5.40
N THR A 234 10.50 7.97 -4.88
CA THR A 234 10.50 8.29 -3.45
C THR A 234 9.24 9.04 -3.03
N MET A 235 8.91 9.04 -1.74
CA MET A 235 7.77 9.79 -1.20
C MET A 235 7.86 11.28 -1.50
N ALA A 236 9.06 11.86 -1.38
CA ALA A 236 9.30 13.27 -1.73
C ALA A 236 8.98 13.55 -3.20
N GLN A 237 9.36 12.64 -4.11
CA GLN A 237 9.03 12.77 -5.54
C GLN A 237 7.53 12.63 -5.79
N GLN A 238 6.85 11.72 -5.09
CA GLN A 238 5.40 11.56 -5.16
C GLN A 238 4.68 12.83 -4.73
N LEU A 239 5.05 13.41 -3.60
CA LEU A 239 4.43 14.63 -3.07
C LEU A 239 4.72 15.86 -3.94
N ALA A 240 5.97 16.02 -4.37
CA ALA A 240 6.35 17.13 -5.27
C ALA A 240 5.57 17.05 -6.59
N HIS A 241 5.40 15.85 -7.15
CA HIS A 241 4.60 15.66 -8.37
C HIS A 241 3.12 15.93 -8.14
N HIS A 242 2.57 15.46 -7.02
CA HIS A 242 1.16 15.66 -6.66
C HIS A 242 0.78 17.15 -6.61
N THR A 243 1.70 18.00 -6.13
CA THR A 243 1.42 19.41 -5.89
C THR A 243 1.98 20.34 -6.96
N VAL A 244 2.73 19.85 -7.96
CA VAL A 244 3.43 20.69 -8.97
C VAL A 244 2.48 21.58 -9.78
N ASN A 245 1.22 21.18 -9.95
CA ASN A 245 0.19 21.95 -10.63
C ASN A 245 -0.56 22.92 -9.70
N GLY A 246 -0.16 23.03 -8.43
CA GLY A 246 -0.83 23.84 -7.42
C GLY A 246 -2.01 23.16 -6.70
N CYS A 247 -2.11 21.82 -6.81
CA CYS A 247 -3.08 21.07 -6.00
C CYS A 247 -2.73 21.18 -4.51
N PRO A 248 -3.67 21.59 -3.64
CA PRO A 248 -3.41 21.60 -2.21
C PRO A 248 -3.42 20.19 -1.64
N VAL A 249 -2.64 19.99 -0.59
CA VAL A 249 -2.77 18.87 0.35
C VAL A 249 -3.11 19.44 1.72
N ASN A 250 -3.78 18.64 2.55
CA ASN A 250 -4.13 19.02 3.92
C ASN A 250 -3.42 18.12 4.92
N ALA A 251 -3.22 18.62 6.13
CA ALA A 251 -2.72 17.79 7.22
C ALA A 251 -3.67 16.60 7.44
N GLY A 252 -3.13 15.37 7.42
CA GLY A 252 -3.89 14.14 7.56
C GLY A 252 -4.29 13.49 6.24
N ASP A 253 -4.03 14.08 5.07
CA ASP A 253 -4.20 13.39 3.80
C ASP A 253 -3.25 12.19 3.71
N MET A 254 -3.68 11.16 3.01
CA MET A 254 -2.94 9.91 2.87
C MET A 254 -2.48 9.70 1.44
N MET A 255 -1.24 9.28 1.26
CA MET A 255 -0.67 8.94 -0.04
C MET A 255 -0.08 7.53 -0.01
N GLY A 256 -0.75 6.60 -0.69
CA GLY A 256 -0.31 5.22 -0.88
C GLY A 256 0.87 5.14 -1.87
N SER A 257 1.78 4.25 -1.59
CA SER A 257 2.99 4.05 -2.41
C SER A 257 2.72 3.38 -3.76
N GLY A 258 1.59 2.73 -3.90
CA GLY A 258 1.41 1.64 -4.85
C GLY A 258 2.06 0.35 -4.35
N THR A 259 1.63 -0.77 -4.91
CA THR A 259 2.09 -2.11 -4.53
C THR A 259 3.61 -2.21 -4.53
N ILE A 260 4.19 -2.70 -3.44
CA ILE A 260 5.64 -2.82 -3.24
C ILE A 260 6.10 -4.22 -3.61
N SER A 261 6.59 -4.37 -4.82
CA SER A 261 7.22 -5.61 -5.30
C SER A 261 8.73 -5.43 -5.42
N GLY A 262 9.47 -6.48 -5.09
CA GLY A 262 10.91 -6.54 -5.26
C GLY A 262 11.34 -7.42 -6.43
N PRO A 263 12.66 -7.67 -6.59
CA PRO A 263 13.22 -8.32 -7.77
C PRO A 263 13.00 -9.84 -7.84
N THR A 264 12.56 -10.46 -6.76
CA THR A 264 12.38 -11.92 -6.68
C THR A 264 10.90 -12.29 -6.52
N LYS A 265 10.50 -13.48 -6.97
CA LYS A 265 9.09 -13.91 -6.95
C LYS A 265 8.47 -13.88 -5.56
N ASP A 266 9.21 -14.21 -4.52
CA ASP A 266 8.78 -14.19 -3.12
C ASP A 266 8.69 -12.78 -2.53
N SER A 267 9.12 -11.75 -3.29
CA SER A 267 9.01 -10.34 -2.93
C SER A 267 7.91 -9.58 -3.68
N TYR A 268 7.05 -10.28 -4.43
CA TYR A 268 5.92 -9.65 -5.11
C TYR A 268 4.81 -9.26 -4.13
N GLY A 269 4.25 -8.09 -4.32
CA GLY A 269 3.32 -7.45 -3.38
C GLY A 269 1.83 -7.73 -3.63
N SER A 270 1.48 -8.64 -4.53
CA SER A 270 0.08 -9.00 -4.84
C SER A 270 -0.10 -10.45 -5.26
N MET A 271 -1.31 -11.02 -5.05
CA MET A 271 -1.64 -12.36 -5.57
C MET A 271 -1.61 -12.40 -7.09
N LEU A 272 -1.99 -11.30 -7.73
CA LEU A 272 -1.93 -11.17 -9.20
C LEU A 272 -0.54 -11.51 -9.74
N GLU A 273 0.52 -11.02 -9.08
CA GLU A 273 1.91 -11.27 -9.43
C GLU A 273 2.40 -12.64 -8.92
N LEU A 274 2.18 -12.93 -7.63
CA LEU A 274 2.64 -14.16 -6.96
C LEU A 274 2.13 -15.41 -7.69
N THR A 275 0.88 -15.39 -8.10
CA THR A 275 0.23 -16.52 -8.79
C THR A 275 0.28 -16.39 -10.32
N TRP A 276 0.87 -15.30 -10.82
CA TRP A 276 0.90 -14.98 -12.24
C TRP A 276 -0.50 -15.09 -12.86
N ARG A 277 -1.41 -14.24 -12.31
CA ARG A 277 -2.83 -14.20 -12.71
C ARG A 277 -3.57 -15.53 -12.48
N GLY A 278 -3.22 -16.25 -11.40
CA GLY A 278 -3.83 -17.53 -11.02
C GLY A 278 -3.34 -18.77 -11.78
N GLN A 279 -2.30 -18.62 -12.61
CA GLN A 279 -1.69 -19.75 -13.34
C GLN A 279 -0.84 -20.64 -12.42
N ASN A 280 -0.22 -20.05 -11.39
CA ASN A 280 0.66 -20.73 -10.44
C ASN A 280 0.10 -20.58 -9.01
N PRO A 281 -0.85 -21.43 -8.59
CA PRO A 281 -1.42 -21.34 -7.25
C PRO A 281 -0.37 -21.46 -6.15
N ILE A 282 -0.57 -20.74 -5.05
CA ILE A 282 0.27 -20.86 -3.86
C ILE A 282 -0.28 -21.98 -2.99
N LYS A 283 0.59 -22.93 -2.61
CA LYS A 283 0.27 -23.98 -1.66
C LYS A 283 0.33 -23.44 -0.23
N MET A 284 -0.78 -23.57 0.49
CA MET A 284 -0.91 -23.15 1.87
C MET A 284 -0.40 -24.23 2.83
N ASN A 285 -0.14 -23.86 4.09
CA ASN A 285 0.33 -24.77 5.13
C ASN A 285 -0.68 -25.88 5.49
N ASP A 286 -1.97 -25.64 5.26
CA ASP A 286 -3.06 -26.61 5.42
C ASP A 286 -3.21 -27.57 4.23
N GLY A 287 -2.37 -27.40 3.18
CA GLY A 287 -2.42 -28.19 1.94
C GLY A 287 -3.38 -27.66 0.88
N SER A 288 -4.21 -26.67 1.20
CA SER A 288 -5.07 -26.01 0.21
C SER A 288 -4.25 -25.11 -0.73
N GLU A 289 -4.88 -24.60 -1.79
CA GLU A 289 -4.24 -23.72 -2.75
C GLU A 289 -4.96 -22.37 -2.82
N ARG A 290 -4.19 -21.29 -3.08
CA ARG A 290 -4.73 -19.96 -3.35
C ARG A 290 -4.24 -19.42 -4.68
N LYS A 291 -5.19 -19.04 -5.53
CA LYS A 291 -4.97 -18.22 -6.73
C LYS A 291 -5.20 -16.75 -6.43
N PHE A 292 -6.23 -16.48 -5.67
CA PHE A 292 -6.66 -15.20 -5.11
C PHE A 292 -7.21 -15.44 -3.70
N ILE A 293 -7.62 -14.40 -3.01
CA ILE A 293 -8.11 -14.47 -1.64
C ILE A 293 -9.53 -15.05 -1.61
N ASN A 294 -9.75 -16.07 -0.79
CA ASN A 294 -11.03 -16.71 -0.58
C ASN A 294 -11.85 -16.01 0.52
N ASP A 295 -13.15 -16.29 0.57
CA ASP A 295 -13.97 -15.92 1.72
C ASP A 295 -13.43 -16.61 2.99
N ASN A 296 -13.46 -15.87 4.09
CA ASN A 296 -12.96 -16.24 5.41
C ASN A 296 -11.43 -16.35 5.53
N ASP A 297 -10.66 -16.11 4.47
CA ASP A 297 -9.22 -15.87 4.61
C ASP A 297 -8.98 -14.55 5.35
N THR A 298 -7.96 -14.51 6.20
CA THR A 298 -7.42 -13.28 6.78
C THR A 298 -6.08 -12.98 6.14
N VAL A 299 -5.93 -11.80 5.55
CA VAL A 299 -4.62 -11.28 5.11
C VAL A 299 -3.99 -10.55 6.28
N ILE A 300 -2.72 -10.81 6.53
CA ILE A 300 -1.94 -10.26 7.64
C ILE A 300 -0.66 -9.67 7.07
N MET A 301 -0.53 -8.35 7.16
CA MET A 301 0.68 -7.66 6.75
C MET A 301 1.45 -7.18 7.97
N ARG A 302 2.77 -7.30 7.91
CA ARG A 302 3.70 -6.85 8.96
C ARG A 302 4.82 -6.05 8.35
N ALA A 303 5.21 -4.97 9.03
CA ALA A 303 6.35 -4.16 8.66
C ALA A 303 7.24 -3.87 9.85
N HIS A 304 8.55 -3.84 9.63
CA HIS A 304 9.51 -3.42 10.64
C HIS A 304 10.81 -2.92 10.01
N CYS A 305 11.43 -1.99 10.71
CA CYS A 305 12.83 -1.62 10.52
C CYS A 305 13.67 -2.27 11.60
N GLN A 306 14.89 -2.68 11.28
CA GLN A 306 15.81 -3.25 12.26
C GLN A 306 17.27 -3.02 11.87
N ASN A 307 18.06 -2.59 12.83
CA ASN A 307 19.53 -2.62 12.78
C ASN A 307 20.05 -3.36 14.02
N GLU A 308 21.35 -3.27 14.31
CA GLU A 308 21.99 -3.97 15.44
C GLU A 308 21.45 -3.57 16.83
N THR A 309 20.91 -2.36 16.97
CA THR A 309 20.54 -1.76 18.26
C THR A 309 19.06 -1.43 18.41
N ILE A 310 18.35 -1.23 17.31
CA ILE A 310 16.98 -0.71 17.30
C ILE A 310 16.11 -1.58 16.40
N ARG A 311 14.91 -1.90 16.88
CA ARG A 311 13.82 -2.45 16.08
C ARG A 311 12.57 -1.59 16.27
N ILE A 312 11.94 -1.19 15.15
CA ILE A 312 10.68 -0.43 15.12
C ILE A 312 9.68 -1.23 14.29
N GLY A 313 8.53 -1.53 14.87
CA GLY A 313 7.41 -2.17 14.17
C GLY A 313 6.33 -1.16 13.80
N PHE A 314 5.55 -1.48 12.77
CA PHE A 314 4.41 -0.68 12.31
C PHE A 314 3.06 -1.23 12.77
N GLY A 315 3.08 -2.22 13.69
CA GLY A 315 1.88 -3.01 14.02
C GLY A 315 1.51 -3.99 12.91
N GLU A 316 0.33 -4.59 13.03
CA GLU A 316 -0.21 -5.45 11.98
C GLU A 316 -1.28 -4.68 11.19
N CYS A 317 -1.33 -4.93 9.88
CA CYS A 317 -2.43 -4.50 9.02
C CYS A 317 -3.17 -5.75 8.57
N THR A 318 -4.35 -6.00 9.16
CA THR A 318 -5.10 -7.24 8.98
C THR A 318 -6.52 -6.99 8.48
N GLY A 319 -7.02 -7.90 7.64
CA GLY A 319 -8.41 -7.89 7.21
C GLY A 319 -8.91 -9.29 6.88
N LYS A 320 -10.02 -9.71 7.52
CA LYS A 320 -10.73 -10.96 7.19
C LYS A 320 -11.74 -10.69 6.08
N ILE A 321 -11.75 -11.53 5.05
CA ILE A 321 -12.71 -11.42 3.96
C ILE A 321 -14.02 -12.11 4.36
N LEU A 322 -15.10 -11.33 4.36
CA LEU A 322 -16.45 -11.86 4.53
C LEU A 322 -17.08 -12.14 3.16
N PRO A 323 -17.94 -13.19 3.07
CA PRO A 323 -18.72 -13.44 1.85
C PRO A 323 -19.53 -12.20 1.42
N ALA A 324 -19.75 -12.05 0.13
CA ALA A 324 -20.64 -11.03 -0.41
C ALA A 324 -22.06 -11.19 0.17
N LYS A 325 -22.81 -10.10 0.30
CA LYS A 325 -24.21 -10.10 0.79
C LYS A 325 -25.19 -9.97 -0.35
#